data_cbf6825153dc2e02d4b4d72348578727
#
_entry.id   cbf6825153dc2e02d4b4d72348578727
#
_cell.length_a   1.000
_cell.length_b   1.000
_cell.length_c   1.000
_cell.angle_alpha   90.00
_cell.angle_beta   90.00
_cell.angle_gamma   90.00
#
_symmetry.space_group_name_H-M   'P 1'
#
loop_
_entity.id
_entity.type
_entity.pdbx_description
1 polymer ?
#
loop_
_entity_poly.entity_id
_entity_poly.type
_entity_poly.pdbx_seq_one_letter_code
_entity_poly.pdbx_strand_id
1 'polypeptide(L)'
;MKTLLLMGLLLMSGTLFAQQPIEIKVWPNGAPNDNGITEEKNGDTDSPSYTKETILYVYPAKKGNGMAIVACPGGGYSHLAMAHEGKSMADWFNSQGITYAVLRYRMPNGHNEVPLSDSQQALRIMRQHAQEWNVKKLGIMGSSAGGHLASTTATHFTDAETRPDFQILFYPVITMDPAYTHMGSHDNLLGKNP
;
A
#
# COMPACT_ATOMS: atom_id res chain seq x y z
N MET A 1 -35.59 -54.53 -19.95
CA MET A 1 -35.04 -53.25 -20.40
C MET A 1 -34.69 -52.41 -19.17
N LYS A 2 -33.37 -52.28 -18.83
CA LYS A 2 -32.87 -51.49 -17.71
C LYS A 2 -32.39 -50.14 -18.27
N THR A 3 -33.10 -49.08 -17.96
CA THR A 3 -32.74 -47.72 -18.38
C THR A 3 -31.66 -47.18 -17.42
N LEU A 4 -30.44 -46.98 -17.92
CA LEU A 4 -29.33 -46.37 -17.22
C LEU A 4 -29.51 -44.86 -17.26
N LEU A 5 -29.78 -44.22 -16.12
CA LEU A 5 -29.80 -42.75 -15.98
C LEU A 5 -28.36 -42.26 -15.78
N LEU A 6 -27.78 -41.64 -16.79
CA LEU A 6 -26.48 -40.99 -16.71
C LEU A 6 -26.70 -39.59 -16.10
N MET A 7 -26.35 -39.43 -14.81
CA MET A 7 -26.31 -38.13 -14.14
C MET A 7 -25.02 -37.42 -14.52
N GLY A 8 -25.09 -36.48 -15.45
CA GLY A 8 -23.94 -35.63 -15.83
C GLY A 8 -23.59 -34.65 -14.70
N LEU A 9 -22.43 -34.82 -14.10
CA LEU A 9 -21.88 -33.89 -13.13
C LEU A 9 -21.31 -32.67 -13.90
N LEU A 10 -22.06 -31.56 -13.89
CA LEU A 10 -21.58 -30.28 -14.44
C LEU A 10 -20.55 -29.70 -13.48
N LEU A 11 -19.27 -29.90 -13.74
CA LEU A 11 -18.17 -29.20 -13.09
C LEU A 11 -18.21 -27.74 -13.55
N MET A 12 -18.84 -26.86 -12.76
CA MET A 12 -18.66 -25.43 -12.91
C MET A 12 -17.21 -25.08 -12.50
N SER A 13 -16.34 -24.99 -13.48
CA SER A 13 -15.03 -24.34 -13.31
C SER A 13 -15.27 -22.84 -13.10
N GLY A 14 -15.40 -22.42 -11.84
CA GLY A 14 -15.39 -21.02 -11.47
C GLY A 14 -14.02 -20.45 -11.81
N THR A 15 -13.94 -19.63 -12.85
CA THR A 15 -12.76 -18.78 -13.09
C THR A 15 -12.65 -17.84 -11.90
N LEU A 16 -11.63 -18.05 -11.06
CA LEU A 16 -11.23 -17.11 -10.02
C LEU A 16 -10.67 -15.87 -10.73
N PHE A 17 -11.53 -14.89 -11.02
CA PHE A 17 -11.04 -13.57 -11.38
C PHE A 17 -10.44 -12.94 -10.13
N ALA A 18 -9.18 -12.47 -10.22
CA ALA A 18 -8.57 -11.65 -9.18
C ALA A 18 -9.50 -10.47 -8.85
N GLN A 19 -9.69 -10.20 -7.57
CA GLN A 19 -10.56 -9.10 -7.15
C GLN A 19 -9.97 -7.77 -7.63
N GLN A 20 -10.78 -6.99 -8.38
CA GLN A 20 -10.38 -5.65 -8.76
C GLN A 20 -10.38 -4.75 -7.52
N PRO A 21 -9.37 -3.89 -7.32
CA PRO A 21 -9.33 -2.97 -6.21
C PRO A 21 -10.36 -1.84 -6.35
N ILE A 22 -10.74 -1.27 -5.21
CA ILE A 22 -11.36 0.05 -5.16
C ILE A 22 -10.22 1.06 -5.21
N GLU A 23 -10.20 1.93 -6.23
CA GLU A 23 -9.19 2.97 -6.36
C GLU A 23 -9.67 4.26 -5.71
N ILE A 24 -8.91 4.77 -4.74
CA ILE A 24 -9.25 6.00 -4.01
C ILE A 24 -8.13 7.02 -4.20
N LYS A 25 -8.48 8.21 -4.72
CA LYS A 25 -7.58 9.36 -4.69
C LYS A 25 -7.44 9.82 -3.24
N VAL A 26 -6.23 9.75 -2.70
CA VAL A 26 -5.95 10.10 -1.30
C VAL A 26 -6.16 11.60 -1.04
N TRP A 27 -5.85 12.42 -2.04
CA TRP A 27 -5.96 13.88 -1.98
C TRP A 27 -6.85 14.44 -3.10
N PRO A 28 -8.18 14.24 -3.07
CA PRO A 28 -9.06 14.66 -4.18
C PRO A 28 -9.13 16.19 -4.34
N ASN A 29 -8.84 16.95 -3.28
CA ASN A 29 -8.88 18.42 -3.25
C ASN A 29 -7.48 19.07 -3.20
N GLY A 30 -6.43 18.31 -3.51
CA GLY A 30 -5.05 18.74 -3.41
C GLY A 30 -4.34 18.27 -2.14
N ALA A 31 -3.08 17.93 -2.26
CA ALA A 31 -2.25 17.50 -1.15
C ALA A 31 -1.73 18.67 -0.31
N PRO A 32 -1.40 18.46 0.98
CA PRO A 32 -0.95 19.54 1.87
C PRO A 32 0.47 20.03 1.56
N ASN A 33 1.23 19.26 0.79
CA ASN A 33 2.63 19.51 0.44
C ASN A 33 2.89 19.08 -1.01
N ASP A 34 4.03 19.54 -1.56
CA ASP A 34 4.43 19.31 -2.94
C ASP A 34 5.81 18.62 -2.98
N ASN A 35 6.01 17.71 -3.91
CA ASN A 35 7.29 17.06 -4.18
C ASN A 35 8.07 17.72 -5.34
N GLY A 36 7.59 18.82 -5.90
CA GLY A 36 8.18 19.52 -7.04
C GLY A 36 8.17 18.75 -8.36
N ILE A 37 7.51 17.61 -8.43
CA ILE A 37 7.40 16.79 -9.65
C ILE A 37 6.25 17.32 -10.50
N THR A 38 6.57 17.91 -11.64
CA THR A 38 5.58 18.52 -12.55
C THR A 38 4.98 17.51 -13.53
N GLU A 39 5.74 16.48 -13.91
CA GLU A 39 5.32 15.44 -14.85
C GLU A 39 5.53 14.06 -14.25
N GLU A 40 4.46 13.26 -14.18
CA GLU A 40 4.60 11.84 -13.88
C GLU A 40 5.24 11.13 -15.07
N LYS A 41 6.30 10.38 -14.79
CA LYS A 41 6.74 9.37 -15.75
C LYS A 41 5.93 8.12 -15.48
N ASN A 42 4.83 7.98 -16.21
CA ASN A 42 4.05 6.75 -16.26
C ASN A 42 4.88 5.71 -17.00
N GLY A 43 5.82 5.12 -16.26
CA GLY A 43 6.42 3.86 -16.63
C GLY A 43 5.38 2.74 -16.47
N ASP A 44 5.85 1.52 -16.41
CA ASP A 44 5.07 0.34 -16.05
C ASP A 44 4.20 0.62 -14.81
N THR A 45 2.90 0.33 -14.89
CA THR A 45 1.94 0.46 -13.78
C THR A 45 2.35 -0.35 -12.55
N ASP A 46 3.22 -1.35 -12.75
CA ASP A 46 3.77 -2.20 -11.70
C ASP A 46 5.06 -1.65 -11.10
N SER A 47 5.66 -0.63 -11.74
CA SER A 47 6.85 0.07 -11.25
C SER A 47 6.83 1.57 -11.58
N PRO A 48 5.78 2.31 -11.15
CA PRO A 48 5.68 3.74 -11.44
C PRO A 48 6.81 4.53 -10.77
N SER A 49 7.36 5.48 -11.49
CA SER A 49 8.36 6.43 -11.02
C SER A 49 7.85 7.87 -11.14
N TYR A 50 8.46 8.80 -10.42
CA TYR A 50 8.04 10.22 -10.43
C TYR A 50 6.55 10.41 -10.12
N THR A 51 6.01 9.65 -9.19
CA THR A 51 4.60 9.73 -8.81
C THR A 51 4.31 11.07 -8.12
N LYS A 52 3.32 11.79 -8.63
CA LYS A 52 2.82 13.05 -8.07
C LYS A 52 1.38 12.94 -7.51
N GLU A 53 0.68 11.87 -7.83
CA GLU A 53 -0.64 11.57 -7.27
C GLU A 53 -0.57 10.38 -6.33
N THR A 54 -1.26 10.50 -5.21
CA THR A 54 -1.41 9.40 -4.23
C THR A 54 -2.70 8.64 -4.49
N ILE A 55 -2.59 7.33 -4.69
CA ILE A 55 -3.74 6.44 -4.89
C ILE A 55 -3.67 5.30 -3.87
N LEU A 56 -4.79 5.01 -3.24
CA LEU A 56 -4.96 3.85 -2.38
C LEU A 56 -5.80 2.80 -3.12
N TYR A 57 -5.19 1.63 -3.39
CA TYR A 57 -5.85 0.48 -4.00
C TYR A 57 -6.34 -0.44 -2.89
N VAL A 58 -7.65 -0.46 -2.64
CA VAL A 58 -8.24 -1.23 -1.53
C VAL A 58 -8.87 -2.52 -2.06
N TYR A 59 -8.54 -3.63 -1.42
CA TYR A 59 -9.08 -4.97 -1.66
C TYR A 59 -9.86 -5.42 -0.42
N PRO A 60 -11.16 -5.10 -0.29
CA PRO A 60 -11.94 -5.49 0.87
C PRO A 60 -12.09 -7.00 0.95
N ALA A 61 -11.86 -7.58 2.11
CA ALA A 61 -12.06 -9.02 2.31
C ALA A 61 -13.57 -9.37 2.32
N LYS A 62 -14.01 -10.28 1.45
CA LYS A 62 -15.42 -10.73 1.38
C LYS A 62 -15.94 -11.30 2.70
N LYS A 63 -15.05 -11.93 3.49
CA LYS A 63 -15.31 -12.47 4.83
C LYS A 63 -14.29 -11.89 5.79
N GLY A 64 -14.41 -10.58 6.07
CA GLY A 64 -13.44 -9.86 6.89
C GLY A 64 -13.40 -10.36 8.34
N ASN A 65 -12.20 -10.60 8.85
CA ASN A 65 -11.94 -11.02 10.23
C ASN A 65 -11.79 -9.82 11.20
N GLY A 66 -11.93 -8.61 10.71
CA GLY A 66 -11.75 -7.37 11.47
C GLY A 66 -10.35 -6.76 11.35
N MET A 67 -9.44 -7.39 10.62
CA MET A 67 -8.09 -6.85 10.39
C MET A 67 -7.99 -6.19 9.02
N ALA A 68 -7.22 -5.10 8.95
CA ALA A 68 -6.83 -4.48 7.71
C ALA A 68 -5.35 -4.08 7.73
N ILE A 69 -4.74 -3.97 6.55
CA ILE A 69 -3.34 -3.58 6.39
C ILE A 69 -3.22 -2.59 5.24
N VAL A 70 -2.48 -1.50 5.45
CA VAL A 70 -1.98 -0.62 4.39
C VAL A 70 -0.55 -1.02 4.08
N ALA A 71 -0.28 -1.40 2.82
CA ALA A 71 1.04 -1.78 2.34
C ALA A 71 1.72 -0.60 1.63
N CYS A 72 2.96 -0.34 1.99
CA CYS A 72 3.86 0.63 1.38
C CYS A 72 4.94 -0.13 0.59
N PRO A 73 4.84 -0.22 -0.75
CA PRO A 73 5.87 -0.87 -1.56
C PRO A 73 7.22 -0.14 -1.47
N GLY A 74 8.32 -0.89 -1.63
CA GLY A 74 9.66 -0.31 -1.73
C GLY A 74 9.97 0.23 -3.11
N GLY A 75 11.25 0.46 -3.37
CA GLY A 75 11.78 1.00 -4.63
C GLY A 75 12.73 2.18 -4.41
N GLY A 76 13.38 2.23 -3.23
CA GLY A 76 14.42 3.22 -2.92
C GLY A 76 13.94 4.67 -2.96
N TYR A 77 12.65 4.93 -2.80
CA TYR A 77 12.02 6.24 -2.97
C TYR A 77 12.21 6.87 -4.37
N SER A 78 12.61 6.07 -5.38
CA SER A 78 12.72 6.49 -6.78
C SER A 78 11.59 5.95 -7.65
N HIS A 79 11.02 4.84 -7.27
CA HIS A 79 9.88 4.16 -7.90
C HIS A 79 9.13 3.33 -6.87
N LEU A 80 8.06 2.66 -7.28
CA LEU A 80 7.26 1.78 -6.42
C LEU A 80 7.21 0.36 -7.02
N ALA A 81 7.59 -0.63 -6.24
CA ALA A 81 7.46 -2.05 -6.59
C ALA A 81 6.02 -2.53 -6.41
N MET A 82 5.07 -1.93 -7.16
CA MET A 82 3.63 -2.10 -6.97
C MET A 82 3.14 -3.52 -7.16
N ALA A 83 3.79 -4.32 -8.02
CA ALA A 83 3.40 -5.70 -8.25
C ALA A 83 3.76 -6.60 -7.06
N HIS A 84 5.04 -6.95 -6.92
CA HIS A 84 5.49 -8.00 -5.99
C HIS A 84 5.55 -7.57 -4.52
N GLU A 85 5.71 -6.28 -4.22
CA GLU A 85 5.66 -5.75 -2.84
C GLU A 85 4.30 -5.09 -2.51
N GLY A 86 3.33 -5.20 -3.42
CA GLY A 86 2.01 -4.61 -3.28
C GLY A 86 0.89 -5.54 -3.76
N LYS A 87 0.42 -5.32 -4.99
CA LYS A 87 -0.84 -5.89 -5.52
C LYS A 87 -0.89 -7.42 -5.50
N SER A 88 0.25 -8.10 -5.77
CA SER A 88 0.30 -9.58 -5.83
C SER A 88 0.00 -10.27 -4.48
N MET A 89 0.06 -9.54 -3.36
CA MET A 89 -0.26 -10.08 -2.04
C MET A 89 -1.75 -10.01 -1.70
N ALA A 90 -2.55 -9.28 -2.48
CA ALA A 90 -3.94 -8.98 -2.15
C ALA A 90 -4.80 -10.24 -1.97
N ASP A 91 -4.72 -11.18 -2.91
CA ASP A 91 -5.51 -12.42 -2.87
C ASP A 91 -5.17 -13.27 -1.65
N TRP A 92 -3.89 -13.31 -1.25
CA TRP A 92 -3.48 -14.04 -0.07
C TRP A 92 -4.04 -13.42 1.21
N PHE A 93 -3.91 -12.10 1.41
CA PHE A 93 -4.47 -11.41 2.57
C PHE A 93 -5.98 -11.56 2.63
N ASN A 94 -6.67 -11.39 1.50
CA ASN A 94 -8.12 -11.57 1.43
C ASN A 94 -8.56 -13.01 1.75
N SER A 95 -7.76 -14.01 1.37
CA SER A 95 -8.04 -15.41 1.71
C SER A 95 -7.98 -15.67 3.23
N GLN A 96 -7.19 -14.86 3.96
CA GLN A 96 -7.11 -14.87 5.43
C GLN A 96 -8.18 -13.98 6.11
N GLY A 97 -9.08 -13.38 5.33
CA GLY A 97 -10.10 -12.46 5.84
C GLY A 97 -9.55 -11.07 6.21
N ILE A 98 -8.38 -10.71 5.72
CA ILE A 98 -7.76 -9.41 5.99
C ILE A 98 -8.06 -8.47 4.82
N THR A 99 -8.68 -7.33 5.10
CA THR A 99 -8.80 -6.24 4.12
C THR A 99 -7.41 -5.67 3.83
N TYR A 100 -7.04 -5.64 2.57
CA TYR A 100 -5.69 -5.26 2.16
C TYR A 100 -5.74 -4.00 1.31
N ALA A 101 -4.84 -3.07 1.54
CA ALA A 101 -4.72 -1.87 0.72
C ALA A 101 -3.26 -1.64 0.33
N VAL A 102 -3.04 -1.19 -0.91
CA VAL A 102 -1.70 -0.86 -1.42
C VAL A 102 -1.64 0.63 -1.69
N LEU A 103 -0.68 1.30 -1.09
CA LEU A 103 -0.49 2.74 -1.23
C LEU A 103 0.52 3.04 -2.36
N ARG A 104 0.02 3.67 -3.42
CA ARG A 104 0.85 4.35 -4.41
C ARG A 104 1.14 5.74 -3.90
N TYR A 105 2.18 5.86 -3.06
CA TYR A 105 2.57 7.15 -2.48
C TYR A 105 3.38 7.99 -3.46
N ARG A 106 3.40 9.31 -3.26
CA ARG A 106 4.20 10.25 -4.06
C ARG A 106 5.68 10.07 -3.77
N MET A 107 6.50 10.15 -4.81
CA MET A 107 7.94 10.18 -4.64
C MET A 107 8.35 11.43 -3.86
N PRO A 108 9.26 11.30 -2.88
CA PRO A 108 9.65 12.42 -2.02
C PRO A 108 10.42 13.51 -2.78
N ASN A 109 11.31 13.14 -3.69
CA ASN A 109 12.18 14.08 -4.41
C ASN A 109 12.89 15.08 -3.46
N GLY A 110 13.39 14.57 -2.32
CA GLY A 110 14.03 15.37 -1.28
C GLY A 110 13.09 15.94 -0.21
N HIS A 111 11.79 15.68 -0.29
CA HIS A 111 10.74 16.17 0.64
C HIS A 111 10.15 15.01 1.44
N ASN A 112 10.77 14.66 2.56
CA ASN A 112 10.44 13.48 3.37
C ASN A 112 9.02 13.50 3.95
N GLU A 113 8.46 14.69 4.16
CA GLU A 113 7.10 14.89 4.64
C GLU A 113 6.03 14.46 3.62
N VAL A 114 6.37 14.39 2.33
CA VAL A 114 5.42 14.06 1.26
C VAL A 114 4.91 12.62 1.39
N PRO A 115 5.76 11.57 1.34
CA PRO A 115 5.27 10.19 1.50
C PRO A 115 4.72 9.93 2.91
N LEU A 116 5.22 10.61 3.95
CA LEU A 116 4.70 10.49 5.30
C LEU A 116 3.25 10.97 5.39
N SER A 117 2.95 12.14 4.83
CA SER A 117 1.57 12.66 4.79
C SER A 117 0.63 11.74 4.02
N ASP A 118 1.10 11.14 2.91
CA ASP A 118 0.33 10.21 2.11
C ASP A 118 -0.06 8.94 2.89
N SER A 119 0.91 8.36 3.61
CA SER A 119 0.67 7.16 4.41
C SER A 119 -0.23 7.42 5.61
N GLN A 120 -0.09 8.55 6.27
CA GLN A 120 -0.99 8.97 7.35
C GLN A 120 -2.42 9.17 6.85
N GLN A 121 -2.60 9.81 5.70
CA GLN A 121 -3.92 10.01 5.11
C GLN A 121 -4.55 8.70 4.64
N ALA A 122 -3.75 7.76 4.12
CA ALA A 122 -4.23 6.42 3.79
C ALA A 122 -4.81 5.70 5.02
N LEU A 123 -4.16 5.80 6.19
CA LEU A 123 -4.69 5.25 7.44
C LEU A 123 -6.02 5.92 7.84
N ARG A 124 -6.15 7.26 7.70
CA ARG A 124 -7.42 7.97 7.94
C ARG A 124 -8.54 7.45 7.04
N ILE A 125 -8.27 7.30 5.74
CA ILE A 125 -9.25 6.78 4.77
C ILE A 125 -9.70 5.38 5.19
N MET A 126 -8.78 4.48 5.55
CA MET A 126 -9.13 3.14 6.01
C MET A 126 -10.02 3.16 7.27
N ARG A 127 -9.78 4.09 8.20
CA ARG A 127 -10.61 4.25 9.41
C ARG A 127 -11.97 4.88 9.10
N GLN A 128 -12.04 5.83 8.17
CA GLN A 128 -13.32 6.42 7.71
C GLN A 128 -14.25 5.37 7.10
N HIS A 129 -13.69 4.37 6.41
CA HIS A 129 -14.43 3.25 5.84
C HIS A 129 -14.46 2.00 6.73
N ALA A 130 -14.10 2.13 8.01
CA ALA A 130 -13.95 0.98 8.91
C ALA A 130 -15.23 0.15 9.06
N GLN A 131 -16.39 0.79 9.07
CA GLN A 131 -17.68 0.10 9.13
C GLN A 131 -17.97 -0.69 7.84
N GLU A 132 -17.75 -0.06 6.70
CA GLU A 132 -17.99 -0.65 5.37
C GLU A 132 -17.11 -1.88 5.13
N TRP A 133 -15.84 -1.80 5.51
CA TRP A 133 -14.86 -2.88 5.27
C TRP A 133 -14.60 -3.76 6.49
N ASN A 134 -15.42 -3.64 7.53
CA ASN A 134 -15.27 -4.39 8.80
C ASN A 134 -13.86 -4.28 9.38
N VAL A 135 -13.31 -3.07 9.51
CA VAL A 135 -11.97 -2.83 10.07
C VAL A 135 -12.07 -2.51 11.56
N LYS A 136 -11.47 -3.37 12.40
CA LYS A 136 -11.36 -3.19 13.87
C LYS A 136 -9.91 -2.95 14.29
N LYS A 137 -8.97 -3.53 13.56
CA LYS A 137 -7.53 -3.39 13.75
C LYS A 137 -6.89 -3.03 12.41
N LEU A 138 -6.15 -1.94 12.40
CA LEU A 138 -5.50 -1.40 11.20
C LEU A 138 -3.98 -1.40 11.37
N GLY A 139 -3.29 -2.20 10.58
CA GLY A 139 -1.84 -2.23 10.52
C GLY A 139 -1.28 -1.46 9.34
N ILE A 140 0.01 -1.19 9.40
CA ILE A 140 0.81 -0.73 8.27
C ILE A 140 1.94 -1.73 8.01
N MET A 141 2.24 -1.99 6.74
CA MET A 141 3.39 -2.82 6.38
C MET A 141 4.19 -2.16 5.27
N GLY A 142 5.43 -2.55 5.14
CA GLY A 142 6.25 -2.07 4.03
C GLY A 142 7.53 -2.85 3.86
N SER A 143 8.08 -2.76 2.64
CA SER A 143 9.30 -3.43 2.24
C SER A 143 10.37 -2.40 1.87
N SER A 144 11.63 -2.63 2.22
CA SER A 144 12.76 -1.77 1.87
C SER A 144 12.52 -0.29 2.24
N ALA A 145 12.54 0.64 1.28
CA ALA A 145 12.18 2.05 1.48
C ALA A 145 10.72 2.23 1.96
N GLY A 146 9.79 1.39 1.48
CA GLY A 146 8.41 1.35 2.00
C GLY A 146 8.34 0.86 3.44
N GLY A 147 9.25 -0.01 3.85
CA GLY A 147 9.42 -0.42 5.24
C GLY A 147 9.89 0.73 6.13
N HIS A 148 10.80 1.57 5.65
CA HIS A 148 11.17 2.82 6.31
C HIS A 148 9.94 3.74 6.46
N LEU A 149 9.16 3.94 5.38
CA LEU A 149 7.95 4.75 5.41
C LEU A 149 6.93 4.19 6.42
N ALA A 150 6.69 2.89 6.42
CA ALA A 150 5.76 2.23 7.36
C ALA A 150 6.21 2.44 8.82
N SER A 151 7.50 2.28 9.11
CA SER A 151 8.08 2.51 10.44
C SER A 151 7.98 3.97 10.85
N THR A 152 8.30 4.91 9.95
CA THR A 152 8.19 6.35 10.20
C THR A 152 6.73 6.72 10.48
N THR A 153 5.77 6.23 9.70
CA THR A 153 4.34 6.46 9.92
C THR A 153 3.90 5.95 11.30
N ALA A 154 4.36 4.76 11.68
CA ALA A 154 3.98 4.13 12.95
C ALA A 154 4.58 4.83 14.20
N THR A 155 5.66 5.58 14.04
CA THR A 155 6.36 6.28 15.14
C THR A 155 6.14 7.79 15.14
N HIS A 156 5.73 8.38 14.02
CA HIS A 156 5.48 9.82 13.85
C HIS A 156 4.01 10.11 13.53
N PHE A 157 3.10 9.34 14.10
CA PHE A 157 1.67 9.61 13.98
C PHE A 157 1.29 10.94 14.65
N THR A 158 0.29 11.63 14.11
CA THR A 158 -0.16 12.93 14.63
C THR A 158 -1.33 12.81 15.60
N ASP A 159 -2.09 11.73 15.49
CA ASP A 159 -3.31 11.47 16.29
C ASP A 159 -3.68 9.97 16.24
N ALA A 160 -4.81 9.63 16.87
CA ALA A 160 -5.29 8.25 16.93
C ALA A 160 -5.67 7.66 15.57
N GLU A 161 -6.08 8.51 14.59
CA GLU A 161 -6.49 8.04 13.28
C GLU A 161 -5.29 7.68 12.39
N THR A 162 -4.15 8.35 12.60
CA THR A 162 -2.90 8.12 11.87
C THR A 162 -2.00 7.10 12.55
N ARG A 163 -2.34 6.66 13.78
CA ARG A 163 -1.59 5.64 14.51
C ARG A 163 -2.06 4.24 14.08
N PRO A 164 -1.20 3.41 13.46
CA PRO A 164 -1.54 2.02 13.20
C PRO A 164 -1.55 1.21 14.52
N ASP A 165 -2.35 0.14 14.55
CA ASP A 165 -2.42 -0.76 15.70
C ASP A 165 -1.19 -1.70 15.76
N PHE A 166 -0.55 -1.95 14.62
CA PHE A 166 0.66 -2.76 14.48
C PHE A 166 1.40 -2.41 13.18
N GLN A 167 2.66 -2.84 13.09
CA GLN A 167 3.44 -2.72 11.85
C GLN A 167 4.11 -4.05 11.49
N ILE A 168 4.33 -4.26 10.18
CA ILE A 168 5.07 -5.40 9.63
C ILE A 168 6.13 -4.84 8.68
N LEU A 169 7.40 -5.14 8.95
CA LEU A 169 8.52 -4.61 8.19
C LEU A 169 9.30 -5.73 7.51
N PHE A 170 9.42 -5.65 6.19
CA PHE A 170 10.23 -6.56 5.39
C PHE A 170 11.52 -5.84 4.96
N TYR A 171 12.67 -6.36 5.35
CA TYR A 171 14.01 -5.83 5.02
C TYR A 171 14.06 -4.29 4.93
N PRO A 172 13.56 -3.56 5.94
CA PRO A 172 13.38 -2.11 5.86
C PRO A 172 14.74 -1.39 5.78
N VAL A 173 14.75 -0.22 5.14
CA VAL A 173 15.80 0.76 5.40
C VAL A 173 15.53 1.31 6.80
N ILE A 174 16.43 1.03 7.77
CA ILE A 174 16.17 1.30 9.19
C ILE A 174 16.75 2.62 9.69
N THR A 175 17.60 3.25 8.91
CA THR A 175 18.25 4.53 9.27
C THR A 175 18.55 5.32 8.00
N MET A 176 18.63 6.63 8.13
CA MET A 176 19.16 7.55 7.10
C MET A 176 20.58 8.02 7.41
N ASP A 177 21.24 7.46 8.42
CA ASP A 177 22.65 7.72 8.68
C ASP A 177 23.51 7.23 7.50
N PRO A 178 24.26 8.12 6.80
CA PRO A 178 25.05 7.76 5.63
C PRO A 178 26.05 6.63 5.84
N ALA A 179 26.49 6.39 7.09
CA ALA A 179 27.41 5.31 7.41
C ALA A 179 26.79 3.91 7.30
N TYR A 180 25.44 3.79 7.35
CA TYR A 180 24.74 2.50 7.45
C TYR A 180 23.58 2.36 6.49
N THR A 181 23.13 3.47 5.87
CA THR A 181 21.92 3.46 5.05
C THR A 181 22.16 3.01 3.61
N HIS A 182 21.08 2.66 2.93
CA HIS A 182 21.05 2.58 1.48
C HIS A 182 21.04 4.01 0.89
N MET A 183 22.19 4.48 0.41
CA MET A 183 22.38 5.86 -0.05
C MET A 183 21.37 6.32 -1.11
N GLY A 184 20.95 5.43 -2.01
CA GLY A 184 19.89 5.77 -2.98
C GLY A 184 18.57 6.17 -2.31
N SER A 185 18.17 5.46 -1.25
CA SER A 185 16.98 5.82 -0.47
C SER A 185 17.17 7.13 0.31
N HIS A 186 18.36 7.34 0.88
CA HIS A 186 18.71 8.57 1.56
C HIS A 186 18.58 9.79 0.64
N ASP A 187 19.27 9.74 -0.50
CA ASP A 187 19.33 10.87 -1.44
C ASP A 187 17.96 11.20 -2.05
N ASN A 188 17.15 10.17 -2.33
CA ASN A 188 15.81 10.37 -2.84
C ASN A 188 14.85 10.95 -1.79
N LEU A 189 15.00 10.54 -0.52
CA LEU A 189 14.12 10.98 0.56
C LEU A 189 14.49 12.36 1.09
N LEU A 190 15.78 12.61 1.33
CA LEU A 190 16.27 13.80 2.03
C LEU A 190 16.95 14.82 1.09
N GLY A 191 17.24 14.43 -0.15
CA GLY A 191 18.11 15.19 -1.02
C GLY A 191 19.59 14.83 -0.84
N LYS A 192 20.42 15.24 -1.79
CA LYS A 192 21.87 14.92 -1.77
C LYS A 192 22.68 15.70 -0.74
N ASN A 193 22.13 16.81 -0.27
CA ASN A 193 22.78 17.71 0.73
C ASN A 193 21.68 18.18 1.70
N PRO A 194 21.14 17.29 2.55
CA PRO A 194 20.08 17.62 3.51
C PRO A 194 20.58 18.46 4.69
#